data_6eecde50f05429174cb85988c30683f2
#
_entry.id   6eecde50f05429174cb85988c30683f2
#
_cell.length_a   1.000
_cell.length_b   1.000
_cell.length_c   1.000
_cell.angle_alpha   90.00
_cell.angle_beta   90.00
_cell.angle_gamma   90.00
#
_symmetry.space_group_name_H-M   'P 1'
#
loop_
_entity.id
_entity.type
_entity.pdbx_description
1 polymer ?
#
loop_
_entity_poly.entity_id
_entity_poly.type
_entity_poly.pdbx_seq_one_letter_code
_entity_poly.pdbx_strand_id
1 'polypeptide(L)'
;MSAGLGLLPGVIIDQHFEQRNRIGRLLALVAQSPALLGMGIDEDTAALVSPSGVMEVLGKGSVTILDPARLQTDAYEVKRHRPMMVSGVMLHSIPPGYRFDLRKRRLLAHEGVPAITRL
;
A
#
# COMPACT_ATOMS: atom_id res chain seq x y z
N MET A 1 15.87 3.70 -3.18
CA MET A 1 14.67 3.31 -3.90
C MET A 1 14.58 1.81 -3.97
N SER A 2 13.44 1.29 -3.83
CA SER A 2 13.22 -0.14 -3.83
C SER A 2 13.58 -0.77 -5.17
N ALA A 3 14.26 -1.92 -5.13
CA ALA A 3 14.54 -2.72 -6.31
C ALA A 3 13.27 -3.26 -6.99
N GLY A 4 12.15 -3.27 -6.30
CA GLY A 4 10.88 -3.73 -6.84
C GLY A 4 10.20 -2.77 -7.80
N LEU A 5 10.71 -1.56 -7.92
CA LEU A 5 10.08 -0.54 -8.68
C LEU A 5 10.02 -0.94 -10.15
N GLY A 6 9.96 -1.27 -10.95
CA GLY A 6 9.84 -1.75 -12.31
C GLY A 6 9.32 -3.17 -12.42
N LEU A 7 9.28 -3.89 -11.31
CA LEU A 7 8.78 -5.26 -11.28
C LEU A 7 7.29 -5.34 -11.00
N LEU A 8 6.70 -4.27 -10.46
CA LEU A 8 5.27 -4.18 -10.15
C LEU A 8 4.70 -2.92 -10.80
N PRO A 9 4.28 -3.02 -12.07
CA PRO A 9 3.66 -1.87 -12.73
C PRO A 9 2.44 -1.39 -11.95
N GLY A 10 2.29 -0.08 -11.82
CA GLY A 10 1.17 0.50 -11.12
C GLY A 10 1.30 0.56 -9.61
N VAL A 11 2.49 0.25 -9.05
CA VAL A 11 2.72 0.26 -7.61
C VAL A 11 3.99 1.03 -7.26
N ILE A 12 3.90 1.89 -6.27
CA ILE A 12 5.06 2.54 -5.63
C ILE A 12 5.43 1.71 -4.42
N ILE A 13 6.67 1.25 -4.31
CA ILE A 13 7.11 0.37 -3.23
C ILE A 13 8.09 1.11 -2.32
N ASP A 14 7.82 1.08 -1.02
CA ASP A 14 8.73 1.53 0.02
C ASP A 14 9.12 0.33 0.87
N GLN A 15 10.37 -0.11 0.76
CA GLN A 15 10.90 -1.20 1.57
C GLN A 15 11.39 -0.68 2.92
N HIS A 16 11.52 -1.57 3.89
CA HIS A 16 11.89 -1.22 5.27
C HIS A 16 10.90 -0.21 5.87
N PHE A 17 9.65 -0.38 5.52
CA PHE A 17 8.59 0.49 5.95
C PHE A 17 8.33 0.33 7.44
N GLU A 18 8.27 1.44 8.15
CA GLU A 18 7.78 1.48 9.53
C GLU A 18 6.52 2.31 9.54
N GLN A 19 5.39 1.72 9.89
CA GLN A 19 4.10 2.40 9.79
C GLN A 19 4.07 3.74 10.51
N ARG A 20 4.67 3.82 11.68
CA ARG A 20 4.66 5.06 12.47
C ARG A 20 5.34 6.22 11.77
N ASN A 21 6.45 5.93 11.07
CA ASN A 21 7.33 6.98 10.56
C ASN A 21 7.26 7.15 9.05
N ARG A 22 6.61 6.22 8.35
CA ARG A 22 6.69 6.15 6.89
C ARG A 22 5.36 6.35 6.18
N ILE A 23 4.24 6.25 6.89
CA ILE A 23 2.94 6.37 6.25
C ILE A 23 2.73 7.76 5.63
N GLY A 24 3.18 8.81 6.29
CA GLY A 24 3.10 10.16 5.74
C GLY A 24 3.90 10.32 4.47
N ARG A 25 5.08 9.72 4.41
CA ARG A 25 5.92 9.73 3.21
C ARG A 25 5.24 8.97 2.06
N LEU A 26 4.69 7.80 2.34
CA LEU A 26 4.00 7.00 1.33
C LEU A 26 2.75 7.72 0.83
N LEU A 27 2.00 8.36 1.71
CA LEU A 27 0.86 9.19 1.35
C LEU A 27 1.25 10.32 0.39
N ALA A 28 2.36 11.00 0.68
CA ALA A 28 2.85 12.07 -0.19
C ALA A 28 3.20 11.55 -1.58
N LEU A 29 3.81 10.37 -1.65
CA LEU A 29 4.16 9.76 -2.93
C LEU A 29 2.93 9.39 -3.75
N VAL A 30 1.92 8.76 -3.15
CA VAL A 30 0.70 8.39 -3.88
C VAL A 30 -0.13 9.62 -4.24
N ALA A 31 -0.10 10.67 -3.44
CA ALA A 31 -0.80 11.91 -3.77
C ALA A 31 -0.26 12.56 -5.04
N GLN A 32 1.02 12.37 -5.32
CA GLN A 32 1.64 12.90 -6.54
C GLN A 32 1.55 11.96 -7.73
N SER A 33 1.13 10.73 -7.51
CA SER A 33 0.99 9.71 -8.56
C SER A 33 -0.29 8.92 -8.31
N PRO A 34 -1.47 9.55 -8.41
CA PRO A 34 -2.73 8.96 -7.94
C PRO A 34 -3.24 7.77 -8.76
N ALA A 35 -2.62 7.47 -9.89
CA ALA A 35 -2.94 6.25 -10.63
C ALA A 35 -2.31 5.00 -10.02
N LEU A 36 -1.35 5.16 -9.10
CA LEU A 36 -0.57 4.07 -8.55
C LEU A 36 -1.03 3.71 -7.14
N LEU A 37 -0.92 2.43 -6.80
CA LEU A 37 -1.02 2.00 -5.40
C LEU A 37 0.29 2.30 -4.68
N GLY A 38 0.21 2.65 -3.41
CA GLY A 38 1.37 2.70 -2.54
C GLY A 38 1.50 1.41 -1.75
N MET A 39 2.70 0.86 -1.66
CA MET A 39 2.97 -0.35 -0.91
C MET A 39 4.14 -0.12 0.04
N GLY A 40 3.90 -0.27 1.33
CA GLY A 40 4.94 -0.24 2.34
C GLY A 40 5.17 -1.63 2.91
N ILE A 41 6.41 -2.11 2.89
CA ILE A 41 6.77 -3.45 3.34
C ILE A 41 7.60 -3.33 4.61
N ASP A 42 7.11 -3.90 5.72
CA ASP A 42 7.82 -3.91 7.00
C ASP A 42 9.12 -4.72 6.90
N GLU A 43 10.02 -4.51 7.87
CA GLU A 43 11.20 -5.34 8.01
C GLU A 43 10.80 -6.81 8.22
N ASP A 44 11.65 -7.71 7.77
CA ASP A 44 11.46 -9.16 7.89
C ASP A 44 10.12 -9.63 7.27
N THR A 45 9.67 -8.92 6.25
CA THR A 45 8.41 -9.17 5.57
C THR A 45 8.64 -9.17 4.08
N ALA A 46 7.90 -10.00 3.37
CA ALA A 46 7.94 -10.07 1.91
C ALA A 46 6.54 -10.08 1.33
N ALA A 47 6.40 -9.44 0.19
CA ALA A 47 5.20 -9.51 -0.61
C ALA A 47 5.48 -10.33 -1.86
N LEU A 48 4.86 -11.48 -1.98
CA LEU A 48 4.93 -12.33 -3.18
C LEU A 48 3.75 -12.00 -4.07
N VAL A 49 4.04 -11.60 -5.30
CA VAL A 49 3.00 -11.22 -6.26
C VAL A 49 2.99 -12.20 -7.41
N SER A 50 1.85 -12.84 -7.65
CA SER A 50 1.67 -13.75 -8.78
C SER A 50 1.55 -12.98 -10.10
N PRO A 51 1.71 -13.67 -11.25
CA PRO A 51 1.48 -13.02 -12.55
C PRO A 51 0.08 -12.42 -12.71
N SER A 52 -0.91 -12.96 -12.00
CA SER A 52 -2.27 -12.43 -12.02
C SER A 52 -2.48 -11.20 -11.14
N GLY A 53 -1.46 -10.79 -10.40
CA GLY A 53 -1.55 -9.60 -9.53
C GLY A 53 -2.03 -9.88 -8.13
N VAL A 54 -2.03 -11.13 -7.70
CA VAL A 54 -2.41 -11.49 -6.32
C VAL A 54 -1.17 -11.46 -5.43
N MET A 55 -1.24 -10.67 -4.37
CA MET A 55 -0.17 -10.54 -3.38
C MET A 55 -0.42 -11.45 -2.18
N GLU A 56 0.61 -12.15 -1.76
CA GLU A 56 0.62 -12.91 -0.52
C GLU A 56 1.71 -12.37 0.38
N VAL A 57 1.42 -12.22 1.67
CA VAL A 57 2.38 -11.67 2.64
C VAL A 57 3.05 -12.79 3.40
N LEU A 58 4.37 -12.75 3.47
CA LEU A 58 5.20 -13.71 4.20
C LEU A 58 6.08 -12.97 5.19
N GLY A 59 6.38 -13.61 6.31
CA GLY A 59 7.32 -13.08 7.28
C GLY A 59 6.66 -12.68 8.59
N LYS A 60 7.20 -11.65 9.24
CA LYS A 60 6.83 -11.29 10.61
C LYS A 60 5.94 -10.05 10.71
N GLY A 61 6.06 -9.15 9.77
CA GLY A 61 5.33 -7.88 9.78
C GLY A 61 4.18 -7.88 8.81
N SER A 62 3.78 -6.68 8.40
CA SER A 62 2.65 -6.46 7.51
C SER A 62 3.07 -5.72 6.26
N VAL A 63 2.23 -5.78 5.24
CA VAL A 63 2.32 -4.92 4.07
C VAL A 63 1.19 -3.90 4.16
N THR A 64 1.54 -2.63 4.05
CA THR A 64 0.56 -1.54 4.03
C THR A 64 0.28 -1.16 2.58
N ILE A 65 -0.99 -1.12 2.20
CA ILE A 65 -1.42 -0.71 0.87
C ILE A 65 -2.19 0.61 1.00
N LEU A 66 -1.81 1.60 0.22
CA LEU A 66 -2.56 2.86 0.10
C LEU A 66 -3.18 2.94 -1.29
N ASP A 67 -4.50 3.05 -1.34
CA ASP A 67 -5.25 3.14 -2.59
C ASP A 67 -5.81 4.54 -2.77
N PRO A 68 -5.29 5.32 -3.72
CA PRO A 68 -5.70 6.68 -3.95
C PRO A 68 -6.87 6.83 -4.94
N ALA A 69 -7.66 5.79 -5.20
CA ALA A 69 -8.71 5.84 -6.20
C ALA A 69 -9.74 6.96 -5.94
N ARG A 70 -9.95 7.32 -4.68
CA ARG A 70 -10.87 8.41 -4.29
C ARG A 70 -10.15 9.59 -3.67
N LEU A 71 -8.90 9.75 -4.01
CA LEU A 71 -8.04 10.79 -3.48
C LEU A 71 -8.56 12.18 -3.79
N GLN A 72 -8.55 13.02 -2.77
CA GLN A 72 -8.65 14.47 -2.90
C GLN A 72 -7.41 15.09 -2.29
N THR A 73 -6.74 15.94 -3.02
CA THR A 73 -5.49 16.54 -2.55
C THR A 73 -5.23 17.87 -3.24
N ASP A 74 -4.47 18.72 -2.56
CA ASP A 74 -3.93 19.94 -3.11
C ASP A 74 -2.43 19.83 -3.43
N ALA A 75 -1.93 18.60 -3.58
CA ALA A 75 -0.50 18.36 -3.76
C ALA A 75 0.13 19.17 -4.89
N TYR A 76 -0.62 19.44 -5.97
CA TYR A 76 -0.09 20.19 -7.11
C TYR A 76 -0.15 21.71 -6.93
N GLU A 77 -0.82 22.17 -5.88
CA GLU A 77 -0.96 23.58 -5.57
C GLU A 77 -0.15 24.00 -4.35
N VAL A 78 0.38 23.04 -3.60
CA VAL A 78 1.08 23.30 -2.36
C VAL A 78 2.43 23.94 -2.65
N LYS A 79 2.68 25.07 -2.00
CA LYS A 79 3.97 25.74 -2.03
C LYS A 79 4.85 25.18 -0.91
N ARG A 80 6.15 25.42 -1.05
CA ARG A 80 7.15 25.03 -0.07
C ARG A 80 6.74 25.41 1.36
N HIS A 81 7.00 24.54 2.32
CA HIS A 81 6.75 24.76 3.76
C HIS A 81 5.28 24.78 4.18
N ARG A 82 4.41 24.35 3.33
CA ARG A 82 2.99 24.26 3.65
C ARG A 82 2.55 22.81 3.73
N PRO A 83 1.78 22.41 4.76
CA PRO A 83 1.24 21.06 4.83
C PRO A 83 0.33 20.76 3.63
N MET A 84 0.47 19.57 3.10
CA MET A 84 -0.36 19.11 1.99
C MET A 84 -1.65 18.49 2.53
N MET A 85 -2.78 18.81 1.91
CA MET A 85 -4.04 18.16 2.23
C MET A 85 -4.16 16.86 1.42
N VAL A 86 -4.46 15.77 2.12
CA VAL A 86 -4.71 14.47 1.51
C VAL A 86 -5.93 13.85 2.18
N SER A 87 -6.90 13.46 1.38
CA SER A 87 -8.13 12.86 1.88
C SER A 87 -8.60 11.75 0.93
N GLY A 88 -9.38 10.81 1.44
CA GLY A 88 -9.99 9.79 0.61
C GLY A 88 -9.07 8.65 0.20
N VAL A 89 -7.91 8.51 0.82
CA VAL A 89 -7.01 7.38 0.56
C VAL A 89 -7.44 6.20 1.42
N MET A 90 -7.68 5.06 0.78
CA MET A 90 -8.02 3.83 1.50
C MET A 90 -6.74 3.12 1.93
N LEU A 91 -6.69 2.74 3.20
CA LEU A 91 -5.55 2.03 3.76
C LEU A 91 -5.92 0.58 4.04
N HIS A 92 -5.01 -0.32 3.62
CA HIS A 92 -5.07 -1.73 3.99
C HIS A 92 -3.79 -2.10 4.72
N SER A 93 -3.90 -2.86 5.78
CA SER A 93 -2.74 -3.42 6.49
C SER A 93 -2.88 -4.93 6.47
N ILE A 94 -2.00 -5.61 5.75
CA ILE A 94 -2.13 -7.03 5.42
C ILE A 94 -1.02 -7.82 6.11
N PRO A 95 -1.34 -8.61 7.14
CA PRO A 95 -0.36 -9.47 7.79
C PRO A 95 -0.15 -10.78 7.02
N PRO A 96 0.85 -11.58 7.41
CA PRO A 96 1.04 -12.90 6.80
C PRO A 96 -0.21 -13.77 6.93
N GLY A 97 -0.46 -14.59 5.92
CA GLY A 97 -1.61 -15.47 5.88
C GLY A 97 -2.80 -14.92 5.11
N TYR A 98 -2.73 -13.68 4.67
CA TYR A 98 -3.78 -13.05 3.87
C TYR A 98 -3.27 -12.76 2.46
N ARG A 99 -4.21 -12.65 1.52
CA ARG A 99 -3.92 -12.30 0.13
C ARG A 99 -4.72 -11.09 -0.30
N PHE A 100 -4.12 -10.29 -1.14
CA PHE A 100 -4.72 -9.06 -1.63
C PHE A 100 -4.59 -9.01 -3.16
N ASP A 101 -5.68 -8.70 -3.84
CA ASP A 101 -5.68 -8.54 -5.28
C ASP A 101 -5.30 -7.10 -5.64
N LEU A 102 -4.10 -6.91 -6.17
CA LEU A 102 -3.59 -5.59 -6.50
C LEU A 102 -4.31 -4.97 -7.69
N ARG A 103 -4.85 -5.78 -8.61
CA ARG A 103 -5.58 -5.26 -9.76
C ARG A 103 -6.98 -4.81 -9.38
N LYS A 104 -7.68 -5.63 -8.59
CA LYS A 104 -9.03 -5.29 -8.12
C LYS A 104 -9.02 -4.45 -6.86
N ARG A 105 -7.84 -4.28 -6.27
CA ARG A 105 -7.61 -3.46 -5.08
C ARG A 105 -8.47 -3.85 -3.90
N ARG A 106 -8.51 -5.16 -3.62
CA ARG A 106 -9.32 -5.68 -2.53
C ARG A 106 -8.71 -6.91 -1.88
N LEU A 107 -9.06 -7.10 -0.61
CA LEU A 107 -8.69 -8.28 0.15
C LEU A 107 -9.42 -9.50 -0.40
N LEU A 108 -8.70 -10.62 -0.52
CA LEU A 108 -9.28 -11.88 -0.97
C LEU A 108 -9.67 -12.76 0.23
N ALA A 109 -10.69 -13.57 0.05
CA ALA A 109 -11.03 -14.60 1.02
C ALA A 109 -9.87 -15.58 1.15
N HIS A 110 -9.63 -16.09 2.35
CA HIS A 110 -8.54 -17.03 2.61
C HIS A 110 -9.01 -18.14 3.52
N GLU A 111 -8.87 -19.39 3.04
CA GLU A 111 -9.22 -20.56 3.83
C GLU A 111 -8.26 -20.74 4.99
N GLY A 112 -8.76 -21.23 6.12
CA GLY A 112 -7.96 -21.49 7.30
C GLY A 112 -7.67 -20.27 8.15
N VAL A 113 -8.18 -19.11 7.79
CA VAL A 113 -8.05 -17.86 8.56
C VAL A 113 -9.39 -17.59 9.25
N PRO A 114 -9.39 -17.05 10.48
CA PRO A 114 -10.63 -16.69 11.15
C PRO A 114 -11.50 -15.78 10.29
N ALA A 115 -12.82 -15.90 10.48
CA ALA A 115 -13.75 -15.09 9.71
C ALA A 115 -13.44 -13.60 9.84
N ILE A 116 -13.52 -12.91 8.72
CA ILE A 116 -13.33 -11.46 8.69
C ILE A 116 -14.55 -10.80 9.30
N THR A 117 -14.32 -9.95 10.30
CA THR A 117 -15.39 -9.21 10.95
C THR A 117 -15.67 -7.94 10.17
N ARG A 118 -16.94 -7.69 9.88
CA ARG A 118 -17.39 -6.45 9.28
C ARG A 118 -18.23 -5.69 10.31
N LEU A 119 -17.85 -4.48 10.54
CA LEU A 119 -18.53 -3.61 11.51
C LEU A 119 -19.56 -2.71 10.83
#